data_bc0062258ae2af8c97b9d0fdeab2deef
#
_entry.id   bc0062258ae2af8c97b9d0fdeab2deef
#
_cell.length_a   1.000
_cell.length_b   1.000
_cell.length_c   1.000
_cell.angle_alpha   90.00
_cell.angle_beta   90.00
_cell.angle_gamma   90.00
#
_symmetry.space_group_name_H-M   'P 1'
#
loop_
_entity.id
_entity.type
_entity.pdbx_description
1 polymer ?
#
loop_
_entity_poly.entity_id
_entity_poly.type
_entity_poly.pdbx_seq_one_letter_code
_entity_poly.pdbx_strand_id
1 'polypeptide(L)'
;MYPHIHLYVLASGSKGNAAVVEGPKGSLLVDCGISRKMLHARADEIGCDLGRVRAILLTHEHGDHTTGLPVLRRHFDGPVYTTAGTASGRRSLSDIRFTLIDHDATLELCGMRVTAFPTSHDVNDPMCFRFEVRDQGEDGQDEVLDALGWVTDTGYLTDEALDALYGCRVLGIESNHDPRMLASGPYPYYLKRRVAGDSGHLSNDQAAAALPHLVTRDTETVVALHLSEQNNRPSLAVRALAQAVGAEKANDTYTEARTADGLLSICASSQHKPLAVW
;
A
#
# COMPACT_ATOMS: atom_id res chain seq x y z
N MET A 1 7.67 18.02 13.63
CA MET A 1 8.71 17.59 12.67
C MET A 1 8.06 17.65 11.29
N TYR A 2 8.74 18.16 10.27
CA TYR A 2 8.16 18.11 8.91
C TYR A 2 8.26 16.69 8.38
N PRO A 3 7.20 16.15 7.74
CA PRO A 3 7.26 14.82 7.16
C PRO A 3 8.34 14.74 6.08
N HIS A 4 9.09 13.65 6.08
CA HIS A 4 10.13 13.37 5.08
C HIS A 4 9.64 12.46 3.96
N ILE A 5 8.57 11.70 4.24
CA ILE A 5 7.95 10.76 3.30
C ILE A 5 6.52 11.22 3.02
N HIS A 6 6.16 11.32 1.73
CA HIS A 6 4.79 11.59 1.30
C HIS A 6 4.25 10.41 0.48
N LEU A 7 2.98 10.10 0.66
CA LEU A 7 2.29 9.04 -0.05
C LEU A 7 1.26 9.62 -1.01
N TYR A 8 1.33 9.24 -2.26
CA TYR A 8 0.32 9.52 -3.28
C TYR A 8 -0.29 8.19 -3.75
N VAL A 9 -1.51 7.90 -3.35
CA VAL A 9 -2.26 6.74 -3.85
C VAL A 9 -2.98 7.15 -5.12
N LEU A 10 -2.42 6.78 -6.27
CA LEU A 10 -2.99 7.16 -7.57
C LEU A 10 -4.19 6.30 -7.93
N ALA A 11 -4.19 5.03 -7.52
CA ALA A 11 -5.32 4.12 -7.62
C ALA A 11 -5.16 2.99 -6.61
N SER A 12 -6.26 2.50 -6.05
CA SER A 12 -6.22 1.34 -5.17
C SER A 12 -7.53 0.56 -5.24
N GLY A 13 -7.46 -0.72 -5.63
CA GLY A 13 -8.59 -1.63 -5.79
C GLY A 13 -8.40 -2.61 -6.95
N SER A 14 -9.34 -3.53 -7.14
CA SER A 14 -9.25 -4.68 -8.06
C SER A 14 -9.19 -4.34 -9.57
N LYS A 15 -9.25 -3.05 -9.95
CA LYS A 15 -9.14 -2.60 -11.34
C LYS A 15 -7.81 -1.92 -11.65
N GLY A 16 -6.95 -1.77 -10.66
CA GLY A 16 -5.61 -1.24 -10.84
C GLY A 16 -5.10 -0.52 -9.61
N ASN A 17 -3.88 -0.83 -9.25
CA ASN A 17 -3.16 -0.26 -8.11
C ASN A 17 -1.92 0.48 -8.62
N ALA A 18 -1.68 1.65 -8.08
CA ALA A 18 -0.46 2.43 -8.29
C ALA A 18 -0.34 3.47 -7.18
N ALA A 19 0.79 3.53 -6.54
CA ALA A 19 1.11 4.54 -5.54
C ALA A 19 2.51 5.11 -5.76
N VAL A 20 2.73 6.35 -5.36
CA VAL A 20 4.05 6.96 -5.35
C VAL A 20 4.43 7.27 -3.91
N VAL A 21 5.59 6.78 -3.50
CA VAL A 21 6.22 7.12 -2.22
C VAL A 21 7.34 8.11 -2.52
N GLU A 22 7.18 9.34 -2.08
CA GLU A 22 8.15 10.41 -2.26
C GLU A 22 9.04 10.52 -1.02
N GLY A 23 10.34 10.40 -1.22
CA GLY A 23 11.38 10.61 -0.24
C GLY A 23 12.21 11.86 -0.51
N PRO A 24 13.21 12.15 0.33
CA PRO A 24 14.03 13.37 0.25
C PRO A 24 14.78 13.54 -1.08
N LYS A 25 15.19 12.45 -1.74
CA LYS A 25 16.04 12.49 -2.94
C LYS A 25 15.35 11.97 -4.20
N GLY A 26 14.03 11.81 -4.19
CA GLY A 26 13.26 11.31 -5.33
C GLY A 26 12.08 10.47 -4.89
N SER A 27 11.43 9.79 -5.83
CA SER A 27 10.23 9.02 -5.58
C SER A 27 10.33 7.59 -6.10
N LEU A 28 9.53 6.70 -5.53
CA LEU A 28 9.38 5.31 -5.93
C LEU A 28 7.93 5.08 -6.35
N LEU A 29 7.72 4.42 -7.49
CA LEU A 29 6.39 3.95 -7.89
C LEU A 29 6.20 2.54 -7.34
N VAL A 30 5.15 2.33 -6.57
CA VAL A 30 4.72 1.01 -6.09
C VAL A 30 3.58 0.56 -6.98
N ASP A 31 3.81 -0.51 -7.72
CA ASP A 31 2.92 -1.09 -8.72
C ASP A 31 2.56 -0.15 -9.90
N CYS A 32 2.08 -0.74 -10.98
CA CYS A 32 1.60 -0.04 -12.16
C CYS A 32 0.43 -0.81 -12.79
N GLY A 33 -0.68 -0.90 -12.07
CA GLY A 33 -1.89 -1.60 -12.50
C GLY A 33 -2.80 -0.77 -13.39
N ILE A 34 -2.58 0.55 -13.47
CA ILE A 34 -3.35 1.47 -14.31
C ILE A 34 -2.55 1.90 -15.55
N SER A 35 -3.26 2.37 -16.58
CA SER A 35 -2.60 2.83 -17.81
C SER A 35 -1.71 4.05 -17.54
N ARG A 36 -0.64 4.20 -18.34
CA ARG A 36 0.25 5.37 -18.28
C ARG A 36 -0.53 6.69 -18.36
N LYS A 37 -1.56 6.76 -19.21
CA LYS A 37 -2.42 7.96 -19.32
C LYS A 37 -3.13 8.27 -17.98
N MET A 38 -3.70 7.26 -17.34
CA MET A 38 -4.35 7.43 -16.03
C MET A 38 -3.34 7.77 -14.94
N LEU A 39 -2.16 7.14 -14.97
CA LEU A 39 -1.08 7.42 -14.01
C LEU A 39 -0.73 8.92 -14.02
N HIS A 40 -0.46 9.49 -15.20
CA HIS A 40 -0.16 10.93 -15.35
C HIS A 40 -1.35 11.80 -14.92
N ALA A 41 -2.55 11.54 -15.43
CA ALA A 41 -3.72 12.37 -15.11
C ALA A 41 -4.01 12.44 -13.61
N ARG A 42 -3.87 11.32 -12.90
CA ARG A 42 -4.10 11.28 -11.44
C ARG A 42 -2.95 11.88 -10.64
N ALA A 43 -1.73 11.74 -11.10
CA ALA A 43 -0.59 12.41 -10.49
C ALA A 43 -0.72 13.93 -10.60
N ASP A 44 -1.10 14.44 -11.78
CA ASP A 44 -1.32 15.88 -12.03
C ASP A 44 -2.47 16.43 -11.15
N GLU A 45 -3.54 15.64 -10.94
CA GLU A 45 -4.70 16.03 -10.11
C GLU A 45 -4.32 16.36 -8.66
N ILE A 46 -3.32 15.66 -8.11
CA ILE A 46 -2.90 15.81 -6.69
C ILE A 46 -1.49 16.39 -6.53
N GLY A 47 -0.89 16.90 -7.60
CA GLY A 47 0.43 17.53 -7.55
C GLY A 47 1.60 16.57 -7.35
N CYS A 48 1.43 15.28 -7.68
CA CYS A 48 2.51 14.29 -7.64
C CYS A 48 3.42 14.43 -8.86
N ASP A 49 4.70 14.72 -8.65
CA ASP A 49 5.68 14.84 -9.74
C ASP A 49 6.26 13.46 -10.14
N LEU A 50 5.70 12.86 -11.18
CA LEU A 50 6.22 11.60 -11.74
C LEU A 50 7.64 11.73 -12.35
N GLY A 51 8.11 12.92 -12.64
CA GLY A 51 9.49 13.17 -13.07
C GLY A 51 10.53 12.87 -12.00
N ARG A 52 10.12 12.80 -10.73
CA ARG A 52 10.96 12.41 -9.59
C ARG A 52 11.07 10.90 -9.39
N VAL A 53 10.27 10.08 -10.06
CA VAL A 53 10.31 8.61 -9.92
C VAL A 53 11.65 8.08 -10.42
N ARG A 54 12.36 7.34 -9.58
CA ARG A 54 13.70 6.77 -9.85
C ARG A 54 13.69 5.25 -9.99
N ALA A 55 12.72 4.58 -9.37
CA ALA A 55 12.56 3.14 -9.45
C ALA A 55 11.09 2.74 -9.34
N ILE A 56 10.78 1.52 -9.76
CA ILE A 56 9.48 0.87 -9.57
C ILE A 56 9.68 -0.31 -8.63
N LEU A 57 8.81 -0.44 -7.65
CA LEU A 57 8.71 -1.60 -6.77
C LEU A 57 7.44 -2.35 -7.16
N LEU A 58 7.55 -3.60 -7.55
CA LEU A 58 6.42 -4.43 -7.94
C LEU A 58 6.13 -5.45 -6.85
N THR A 59 4.93 -5.38 -6.28
CA THR A 59 4.53 -6.25 -5.16
C THR A 59 4.31 -7.68 -5.60
N HIS A 60 3.57 -7.89 -6.69
CA HIS A 60 3.25 -9.21 -7.25
C HIS A 60 2.75 -9.12 -8.70
N GLU A 61 2.53 -10.28 -9.35
CA GLU A 61 2.27 -10.36 -10.79
C GLU A 61 0.81 -10.20 -11.22
N HIS A 62 -0.17 -10.02 -10.34
CA HIS A 62 -1.58 -9.85 -10.76
C HIS A 62 -1.78 -8.67 -11.72
N GLY A 63 -2.81 -8.77 -12.55
CA GLY A 63 -3.08 -7.80 -13.60
C GLY A 63 -3.33 -6.39 -13.12
N ASP A 64 -4.04 -6.25 -12.03
CA ASP A 64 -4.34 -4.97 -11.39
C ASP A 64 -3.12 -4.31 -10.71
N HIS A 65 -1.97 -5.00 -10.67
CA HIS A 65 -0.67 -4.44 -10.25
C HIS A 65 0.29 -4.23 -11.42
N THR A 66 0.08 -4.90 -12.56
CA THR A 66 1.09 -4.96 -13.63
C THR A 66 0.61 -4.49 -15.00
N THR A 67 -0.69 -4.34 -15.25
CA THR A 67 -1.22 -4.10 -16.61
C THR A 67 -0.65 -2.86 -17.31
N GLY A 68 -0.32 -1.81 -16.57
CA GLY A 68 0.29 -0.59 -17.11
C GLY A 68 1.80 -0.69 -17.31
N LEU A 69 2.47 -1.61 -16.63
CA LEU A 69 3.93 -1.69 -16.55
C LEU A 69 4.61 -1.90 -17.92
N PRO A 70 4.15 -2.78 -18.83
CA PRO A 70 4.79 -2.95 -20.13
C PRO A 70 4.78 -1.69 -21.00
N VAL A 71 3.76 -0.84 -20.89
CA VAL A 71 3.70 0.44 -21.60
C VAL A 71 4.56 1.48 -20.89
N LEU A 72 4.49 1.58 -19.57
CA LEU A 72 5.30 2.51 -18.79
C LEU A 72 6.80 2.25 -19.02
N ARG A 73 7.23 1.00 -19.05
CA ARG A 73 8.63 0.59 -19.22
C ARG A 73 9.27 1.10 -20.51
N ARG A 74 8.50 1.38 -21.55
CA ARG A 74 9.02 1.99 -22.82
C ARG A 74 9.42 3.45 -22.65
N HIS A 75 9.06 4.08 -21.54
CA HIS A 75 9.28 5.50 -21.23
C HIS A 75 9.94 5.71 -19.88
N PHE A 76 10.38 4.63 -19.26
CA PHE A 76 11.03 4.65 -17.95
C PHE A 76 12.24 3.73 -17.96
N ASP A 77 13.43 4.28 -17.79
CA ASP A 77 14.70 3.57 -17.85
C ASP A 77 15.22 3.11 -16.47
N GLY A 78 14.60 3.56 -15.39
CA GLY A 78 14.98 3.18 -14.02
C GLY A 78 14.77 1.68 -13.74
N PRO A 79 15.35 1.15 -12.67
CA PRO A 79 15.18 -0.24 -12.28
C PRO A 79 13.74 -0.55 -11.86
N VAL A 80 13.33 -1.82 -12.07
CA VAL A 80 12.10 -2.40 -11.56
C VAL A 80 12.47 -3.53 -10.63
N TYR A 81 12.23 -3.36 -9.34
CA TYR A 81 12.55 -4.33 -8.30
C TYR A 81 11.37 -5.25 -8.05
N THR A 82 11.61 -6.54 -7.92
CA THR A 82 10.62 -7.55 -7.56
C THR A 82 11.29 -8.87 -7.21
N THR A 83 10.53 -9.86 -6.72
CA THR A 83 11.01 -11.21 -6.48
C THR A 83 11.15 -12.02 -7.77
N ALA A 84 11.89 -13.13 -7.72
CA ALA A 84 12.04 -14.03 -8.86
C ALA A 84 10.71 -14.69 -9.25
N GLY A 85 9.88 -15.05 -8.27
CA GLY A 85 8.56 -15.63 -8.50
C GLY A 85 7.64 -14.67 -9.22
N THR A 86 7.51 -13.43 -8.75
CA THR A 86 6.74 -12.36 -9.39
C THR A 86 7.23 -12.06 -10.81
N ALA A 87 8.56 -11.94 -11.02
CA ALA A 87 9.13 -11.67 -12.33
C ALA A 87 8.77 -12.71 -13.39
N SER A 88 8.63 -13.97 -12.99
CA SER A 88 8.29 -15.11 -13.86
C SER A 88 6.81 -15.45 -13.89
N GLY A 89 5.99 -14.88 -13.01
CA GLY A 89 4.62 -15.29 -12.74
C GLY A 89 3.61 -14.94 -13.85
N ARG A 90 3.95 -14.03 -14.75
CA ARG A 90 3.03 -13.59 -15.80
C ARG A 90 3.71 -13.38 -17.14
N ARG A 91 3.14 -13.97 -18.21
CA ARG A 91 3.69 -13.87 -19.57
C ARG A 91 3.84 -12.42 -20.08
N SER A 92 2.97 -11.50 -19.69
CA SER A 92 3.07 -10.09 -20.09
C SER A 92 4.27 -9.35 -19.49
N LEU A 93 4.97 -9.96 -18.55
CA LEU A 93 6.16 -9.43 -17.89
C LEU A 93 7.47 -9.97 -18.46
N SER A 94 7.41 -10.97 -19.38
CA SER A 94 8.60 -11.68 -19.89
C SER A 94 9.65 -10.79 -20.57
N ASP A 95 9.22 -9.65 -21.15
CA ASP A 95 10.11 -8.72 -21.85
C ASP A 95 10.63 -7.60 -20.93
N ILE A 96 10.26 -7.63 -19.65
CA ILE A 96 10.71 -6.63 -18.67
C ILE A 96 11.97 -7.12 -17.98
N ARG A 97 13.00 -6.29 -17.99
CA ARG A 97 14.20 -6.55 -17.20
C ARG A 97 13.97 -6.11 -15.77
N PHE A 98 13.98 -7.07 -14.84
CA PHE A 98 13.84 -6.86 -13.41
C PHE A 98 15.20 -6.85 -12.71
N THR A 99 15.26 -6.12 -11.60
CA THR A 99 16.27 -6.28 -10.56
C THR A 99 15.66 -7.14 -9.47
N LEU A 100 16.15 -8.37 -9.34
CA LEU A 100 15.59 -9.34 -8.39
C LEU A 100 16.05 -9.03 -6.98
N ILE A 101 15.14 -9.12 -6.02
CA ILE A 101 15.38 -8.96 -4.59
C ILE A 101 14.66 -10.06 -3.80
N ASP A 102 15.14 -10.33 -2.60
CA ASP A 102 14.52 -11.26 -1.67
C ASP A 102 13.57 -10.55 -0.69
N HIS A 103 12.76 -11.31 0.05
CA HIS A 103 11.74 -10.77 0.97
C HIS A 103 12.31 -9.98 2.15
N ASP A 104 13.55 -10.20 2.53
CA ASP A 104 14.25 -9.49 3.60
C ASP A 104 15.22 -8.41 3.05
N ALA A 105 15.13 -8.16 1.75
CA ALA A 105 16.02 -7.19 1.11
C ALA A 105 15.84 -5.80 1.67
N THR A 106 16.96 -5.14 1.93
CA THR A 106 17.02 -3.73 2.30
C THR A 106 17.75 -2.95 1.21
N LEU A 107 17.10 -1.92 0.70
CA LEU A 107 17.59 -1.08 -0.40
C LEU A 107 17.70 0.37 0.06
N GLU A 108 18.74 1.08 -0.37
CA GLU A 108 18.85 2.53 -0.19
C GLU A 108 18.41 3.23 -1.48
N LEU A 109 17.17 3.73 -1.50
CA LEU A 109 16.55 4.33 -2.68
C LEU A 109 15.92 5.69 -2.35
N CYS A 110 16.17 6.70 -3.16
CA CYS A 110 15.57 8.03 -3.03
C CYS A 110 15.76 8.71 -1.67
N GLY A 111 16.81 8.36 -0.94
CA GLY A 111 17.08 8.85 0.41
C GLY A 111 16.23 8.17 1.49
N MET A 112 15.70 7.00 1.16
CA MET A 112 14.95 6.13 2.06
C MET A 112 15.61 4.76 2.12
N ARG A 113 15.58 4.14 3.29
CA ARG A 113 15.77 2.70 3.45
C ARG A 113 14.44 2.02 3.16
N VAL A 114 14.44 1.10 2.19
CA VAL A 114 13.26 0.33 1.78
C VAL A 114 13.49 -1.12 2.15
N THR A 115 12.67 -1.65 3.05
CA THR A 115 12.71 -3.05 3.47
C THR A 115 11.52 -3.78 2.89
N ALA A 116 11.78 -4.87 2.18
CA ALA A 116 10.76 -5.78 1.68
C ALA A 116 10.35 -6.78 2.77
N PHE A 117 9.10 -7.21 2.77
CA PHE A 117 8.60 -8.30 3.63
C PHE A 117 7.55 -9.13 2.89
N PRO A 118 7.40 -10.43 3.21
CA PRO A 118 6.46 -11.31 2.53
C PRO A 118 5.01 -11.01 2.89
N THR A 119 4.10 -11.30 1.95
CA THR A 119 2.65 -11.30 2.19
C THR A 119 2.06 -12.66 1.85
N SER A 120 0.87 -12.97 2.37
CA SER A 120 0.16 -14.22 2.10
C SER A 120 -0.90 -13.98 1.01
N HIS A 121 -0.54 -14.25 -0.24
CA HIS A 121 -1.44 -14.08 -1.38
C HIS A 121 -1.31 -15.23 -2.36
N ASP A 122 -2.34 -15.49 -3.18
CA ASP A 122 -2.41 -16.61 -4.13
C ASP A 122 -1.63 -16.36 -5.44
N VAL A 123 -0.40 -15.93 -5.31
CA VAL A 123 0.58 -15.64 -6.36
C VAL A 123 1.93 -16.30 -6.03
N ASN A 124 2.92 -16.18 -6.92
CA ASN A 124 4.13 -16.98 -6.77
C ASN A 124 5.03 -16.54 -5.62
N ASP A 125 5.19 -15.24 -5.39
CA ASP A 125 6.22 -14.77 -4.45
C ASP A 125 5.97 -13.29 -4.08
N PRO A 126 4.84 -12.98 -3.40
CA PRO A 126 4.42 -11.62 -3.13
C PRO A 126 5.21 -10.96 -2.02
N MET A 127 5.38 -9.63 -2.11
CA MET A 127 5.99 -8.82 -1.08
C MET A 127 5.33 -7.45 -0.96
N CYS A 128 5.51 -6.83 0.19
CA CYS A 128 5.19 -5.44 0.46
C CYS A 128 6.38 -4.72 1.09
N PHE A 129 6.22 -3.45 1.50
CA PHE A 129 7.37 -2.61 1.77
C PHE A 129 7.17 -1.72 3.00
N ARG A 130 8.27 -1.53 3.75
CA ARG A 130 8.47 -0.45 4.70
C ARG A 130 9.48 0.54 4.12
N PHE A 131 9.19 1.83 4.22
CA PHE A 131 10.06 2.93 3.82
C PHE A 131 10.44 3.73 5.05
N GLU A 132 11.73 4.04 5.22
CA GLU A 132 12.23 4.82 6.35
C GLU A 132 13.18 5.90 5.86
N VAL A 133 13.03 7.10 6.39
CA VAL A 133 14.11 8.10 6.38
C VAL A 133 14.81 8.00 7.71
N ARG A 134 16.13 7.87 7.66
CA ARG A 134 16.98 7.68 8.82
C ARG A 134 18.09 8.73 8.86
N ASP A 135 18.54 9.05 10.02
CA ASP A 135 19.72 9.91 10.25
C ASP A 135 20.66 9.26 11.26
N GLN A 136 21.93 9.60 11.18
CA GLN A 136 22.88 9.24 12.23
C GLN A 136 22.77 10.28 13.33
N GLY A 137 22.24 9.88 14.47
CA GLY A 137 22.20 10.73 15.65
C GLY A 137 23.59 11.17 16.11
N GLU A 138 23.66 12.19 16.95
CA GLU A 138 24.94 12.72 17.48
C GLU A 138 25.76 11.65 18.23
N ASP A 139 25.12 10.61 18.73
CA ASP A 139 25.74 9.44 19.40
C ASP A 139 26.16 8.32 18.42
N GLY A 140 25.97 8.53 17.11
CA GLY A 140 26.26 7.54 16.06
C GLY A 140 25.21 6.43 15.96
N GLN A 141 24.09 6.51 16.69
CA GLN A 141 22.97 5.58 16.51
C GLN A 141 22.14 5.96 15.29
N ASP A 142 21.65 4.94 14.59
CA ASP A 142 20.82 5.08 13.38
C ASP A 142 19.35 5.30 13.82
N GLU A 143 18.88 6.54 13.78
CA GLU A 143 17.54 6.95 14.22
C GLU A 143 16.56 7.01 13.04
N VAL A 144 15.34 6.47 13.23
CA VAL A 144 14.26 6.60 12.25
C VAL A 144 13.58 7.95 12.44
N LEU A 145 13.70 8.83 11.45
CA LEU A 145 13.07 10.15 11.45
C LEU A 145 11.64 10.11 10.93
N ASP A 146 11.35 9.21 9.99
CA ASP A 146 10.03 9.03 9.37
C ASP A 146 9.88 7.63 8.82
N ALA A 147 8.68 7.05 8.89
CA ALA A 147 8.40 5.73 8.35
C ALA A 147 7.02 5.65 7.71
N LEU A 148 6.95 4.91 6.59
CA LEU A 148 5.73 4.55 5.90
C LEU A 148 5.67 3.04 5.71
N GLY A 149 4.57 2.41 6.14
CA GLY A 149 4.26 1.01 5.87
C GLY A 149 3.24 0.90 4.73
N TRP A 150 3.49 -0.03 3.82
CA TRP A 150 2.59 -0.32 2.71
C TRP A 150 2.34 -1.82 2.62
N VAL A 151 1.09 -2.26 2.87
CA VAL A 151 0.67 -3.65 2.73
C VAL A 151 -0.67 -3.74 2.02
N THR A 152 -0.70 -4.52 0.95
CA THR A 152 -1.87 -4.82 0.15
C THR A 152 -1.81 -6.28 -0.30
N ASP A 153 -2.95 -6.85 -0.65
CA ASP A 153 -3.07 -8.20 -1.17
C ASP A 153 -2.44 -9.25 -0.23
N THR A 154 -3.08 -9.40 0.92
CA THR A 154 -2.70 -10.40 1.91
C THR A 154 -3.92 -10.96 2.63
N GLY A 155 -4.01 -12.27 2.80
CA GLY A 155 -5.10 -12.92 3.54
C GLY A 155 -4.95 -12.80 5.05
N TYR A 156 -3.74 -12.61 5.55
CA TYR A 156 -3.41 -12.29 6.95
C TYR A 156 -2.07 -11.56 7.02
N LEU A 157 -1.79 -10.89 8.12
CA LEU A 157 -0.48 -10.29 8.37
C LEU A 157 0.42 -11.33 9.02
N THR A 158 1.58 -11.58 8.40
CA THR A 158 2.64 -12.42 8.96
C THR A 158 3.33 -11.70 10.13
N ASP A 159 4.12 -12.43 10.93
CA ASP A 159 4.90 -11.81 12.00
C ASP A 159 5.89 -10.77 11.44
N GLU A 160 6.53 -11.06 10.31
CA GLU A 160 7.42 -10.14 9.61
C GLU A 160 6.68 -8.89 9.12
N ALA A 161 5.44 -9.04 8.64
CA ALA A 161 4.61 -7.91 8.24
C ALA A 161 4.22 -7.04 9.44
N LEU A 162 3.86 -7.66 10.57
CA LEU A 162 3.54 -6.93 11.81
C LEU A 162 4.75 -6.13 12.29
N ASP A 163 5.93 -6.74 12.33
CA ASP A 163 7.18 -6.06 12.72
C ASP A 163 7.52 -4.91 11.76
N ALA A 164 7.41 -5.15 10.44
CA ALA A 164 7.69 -4.13 9.44
C ALA A 164 6.71 -2.95 9.47
N LEU A 165 5.46 -3.17 9.83
CA LEU A 165 4.42 -2.14 9.84
C LEU A 165 4.32 -1.38 11.16
N TYR A 166 4.94 -1.89 12.24
CA TYR A 166 4.87 -1.28 13.56
C TYR A 166 5.45 0.13 13.59
N GLY A 167 4.72 1.07 14.18
CA GLY A 167 5.18 2.42 14.46
C GLY A 167 5.42 3.30 13.23
N CYS A 168 4.87 2.95 12.07
CA CYS A 168 4.91 3.84 10.91
C CYS A 168 4.07 5.10 11.14
N ARG A 169 4.60 6.28 10.76
CA ARG A 169 3.84 7.54 10.78
C ARG A 169 2.66 7.47 9.80
N VAL A 170 2.88 6.93 8.62
CA VAL A 170 1.83 6.64 7.63
C VAL A 170 1.73 5.13 7.44
N LEU A 171 0.55 4.57 7.61
CA LEU A 171 0.27 3.16 7.41
C LEU A 171 -0.79 2.97 6.33
N GLY A 172 -0.38 2.47 5.17
CA GLY A 172 -1.28 1.94 4.15
C GLY A 172 -1.53 0.46 4.40
N ILE A 173 -2.76 0.09 4.76
CA ILE A 173 -3.14 -1.28 5.09
C ILE A 173 -4.34 -1.73 4.27
N GLU A 174 -4.31 -2.95 3.74
CA GLU A 174 -5.45 -3.53 3.05
C GLU A 174 -6.69 -3.58 3.94
N SER A 175 -7.84 -3.22 3.37
CA SER A 175 -9.17 -3.34 3.98
C SER A 175 -10.14 -3.68 2.85
N ASN A 176 -9.99 -4.91 2.31
CA ASN A 176 -10.59 -5.26 1.03
C ASN A 176 -12.10 -5.41 1.10
N HIS A 177 -12.62 -6.14 2.09
CA HIS A 177 -14.05 -6.47 2.11
C HIS A 177 -14.68 -6.38 3.50
N ASP A 178 -15.93 -6.00 3.51
CA ASP A 178 -16.82 -6.20 4.67
C ASP A 178 -17.28 -7.68 4.67
N PRO A 179 -17.10 -8.44 5.76
CA PRO A 179 -17.43 -9.87 5.81
C PRO A 179 -18.91 -10.15 5.52
N ARG A 180 -19.82 -9.27 5.93
CA ARG A 180 -21.27 -9.43 5.69
C ARG A 180 -21.62 -9.15 4.23
N MET A 181 -21.03 -8.12 3.62
CA MET A 181 -21.21 -7.84 2.19
C MET A 181 -20.65 -8.96 1.34
N LEU A 182 -19.47 -9.50 1.66
CA LEU A 182 -18.90 -10.64 0.95
C LEU A 182 -19.79 -11.87 1.08
N ALA A 183 -20.28 -12.20 2.28
CA ALA A 183 -21.14 -13.35 2.52
C ALA A 183 -22.46 -13.28 1.72
N SER A 184 -23.11 -12.10 1.69
CA SER A 184 -24.39 -11.88 1.00
C SER A 184 -24.26 -11.40 -0.44
N GLY A 185 -23.06 -10.99 -0.87
CA GLY A 185 -22.78 -10.37 -2.17
C GLY A 185 -22.92 -11.33 -3.36
N PRO A 186 -22.75 -10.81 -4.58
CA PRO A 186 -23.04 -11.54 -5.81
C PRO A 186 -21.97 -12.57 -6.20
N TYR A 187 -20.83 -12.59 -5.52
CA TYR A 187 -19.75 -13.52 -5.87
C TYR A 187 -20.17 -14.98 -5.69
N PRO A 188 -19.79 -15.88 -6.61
CA PRO A 188 -20.01 -17.31 -6.42
C PRO A 188 -19.22 -17.83 -5.20
N TYR A 189 -19.69 -18.93 -4.62
CA TYR A 189 -19.17 -19.47 -3.37
C TYR A 189 -17.64 -19.70 -3.38
N TYR A 190 -17.10 -20.24 -4.46
CA TYR A 190 -15.65 -20.48 -4.58
C TYR A 190 -14.84 -19.18 -4.51
N LEU A 191 -15.36 -18.10 -5.12
CA LEU A 191 -14.69 -16.79 -5.09
C LEU A 191 -14.78 -16.14 -3.70
N LYS A 192 -15.93 -16.27 -3.01
CA LYS A 192 -16.06 -15.83 -1.61
C LYS A 192 -15.03 -16.51 -0.71
N ARG A 193 -14.86 -17.83 -0.88
CA ARG A 193 -13.86 -18.60 -0.12
C ARG A 193 -12.43 -18.20 -0.45
N ARG A 194 -12.13 -17.93 -1.72
CA ARG A 194 -10.82 -17.43 -2.14
C ARG A 194 -10.53 -16.08 -1.52
N VAL A 195 -11.45 -15.12 -1.60
CA VAL A 195 -11.29 -13.77 -1.08
C VAL A 195 -11.10 -13.77 0.45
N ALA A 196 -11.87 -14.58 1.17
CA ALA A 196 -11.82 -14.66 2.64
C ALA A 196 -10.79 -15.67 3.19
N GLY A 197 -10.03 -16.34 2.32
CA GLY A 197 -9.03 -17.33 2.73
C GLY A 197 -7.69 -16.73 3.11
N ASP A 198 -6.82 -17.53 3.73
CA ASP A 198 -5.50 -17.10 4.21
C ASP A 198 -4.56 -16.59 3.10
N SER A 199 -4.79 -16.95 1.87
CA SER A 199 -4.10 -16.41 0.68
C SER A 199 -4.99 -15.46 -0.14
N GLY A 200 -6.06 -14.95 0.46
CA GLY A 200 -6.99 -14.01 -0.17
C GLY A 200 -6.65 -12.57 0.16
N HIS A 201 -7.59 -11.89 0.84
CA HIS A 201 -7.47 -10.47 1.18
C HIS A 201 -7.95 -10.21 2.60
N LEU A 202 -7.34 -9.24 3.28
CA LEU A 202 -7.80 -8.78 4.59
C LEU A 202 -9.22 -8.23 4.51
N SER A 203 -10.08 -8.71 5.39
CA SER A 203 -11.35 -8.05 5.69
C SER A 203 -11.14 -6.78 6.51
N ASN A 204 -12.16 -5.92 6.53
CA ASN A 204 -12.18 -4.75 7.40
C ASN A 204 -11.93 -5.12 8.88
N ASP A 205 -12.52 -6.25 9.33
CA ASP A 205 -12.40 -6.70 10.71
C ASP A 205 -10.98 -7.19 11.04
N GLN A 206 -10.31 -7.88 10.11
CA GLN A 206 -8.91 -8.32 10.30
C GLN A 206 -7.96 -7.14 10.31
N ALA A 207 -8.11 -6.19 9.38
CA ALA A 207 -7.32 -4.95 9.38
C ALA A 207 -7.53 -4.16 10.68
N ALA A 208 -8.77 -4.02 11.14
CA ALA A 208 -9.10 -3.35 12.39
C ALA A 208 -8.50 -4.06 13.61
N ALA A 209 -8.50 -5.39 13.64
CA ALA A 209 -7.91 -6.16 14.75
C ALA A 209 -6.37 -6.00 14.83
N ALA A 210 -5.70 -5.76 13.71
CA ALA A 210 -4.26 -5.54 13.68
C ALA A 210 -3.85 -4.13 14.15
N LEU A 211 -4.68 -3.11 13.91
CA LEU A 211 -4.31 -1.70 14.16
C LEU A 211 -3.79 -1.42 15.57
N PRO A 212 -4.41 -1.89 16.67
CA PRO A 212 -3.91 -1.63 18.03
C PRO A 212 -2.49 -2.16 18.28
N HIS A 213 -2.02 -3.10 17.46
CA HIS A 213 -0.66 -3.66 17.52
C HIS A 213 0.33 -2.92 16.63
N LEU A 214 -0.13 -2.13 15.67
CA LEU A 214 0.68 -1.45 14.66
C LEU A 214 0.86 0.04 14.96
N VAL A 215 -0.20 0.69 15.45
CA VAL A 215 -0.19 2.14 15.68
C VAL A 215 0.49 2.50 16.99
N THR A 216 1.26 3.57 16.96
CA THR A 216 1.87 4.20 18.13
C THR A 216 1.42 5.66 18.21
N ARG A 217 1.94 6.41 19.17
CA ARG A 217 1.69 7.86 19.24
C ARG A 217 2.33 8.65 18.10
N ASP A 218 3.24 8.04 17.34
CA ASP A 218 3.90 8.64 16.18
C ASP A 218 3.15 8.34 14.88
N THR A 219 2.12 7.49 14.91
CA THR A 219 1.26 7.20 13.76
C THR A 219 0.26 8.34 13.56
N GLU A 220 0.35 9.03 12.42
CA GLU A 220 -0.49 10.18 12.09
C GLU A 220 -1.61 9.83 11.11
N THR A 221 -1.36 8.87 10.20
CA THR A 221 -2.35 8.53 9.17
C THR A 221 -2.40 7.03 8.88
N VAL A 222 -3.62 6.48 8.91
CA VAL A 222 -3.94 5.15 8.40
C VAL A 222 -4.78 5.27 7.15
N VAL A 223 -4.34 4.63 6.06
CA VAL A 223 -5.05 4.59 4.77
C VAL A 223 -5.56 3.19 4.52
N ALA A 224 -6.88 3.01 4.46
CA ALA A 224 -7.48 1.77 4.01
C ALA A 224 -7.25 1.60 2.51
N LEU A 225 -6.61 0.48 2.12
CA LEU A 225 -6.20 0.18 0.76
C LEU A 225 -7.03 -0.96 0.14
N HIS A 226 -6.99 -1.04 -1.18
CA HIS A 226 -7.50 -2.16 -1.98
C HIS A 226 -8.95 -2.55 -1.69
N LEU A 227 -9.84 -1.55 -1.54
CA LEU A 227 -11.25 -1.78 -1.24
C LEU A 227 -11.98 -2.41 -2.42
N SER A 228 -12.69 -3.50 -2.18
CA SER A 228 -13.57 -4.13 -3.17
C SER A 228 -14.76 -3.23 -3.50
N GLU A 229 -14.97 -2.92 -4.77
CA GLU A 229 -16.14 -2.13 -5.19
C GLU A 229 -17.48 -2.85 -4.97
N GLN A 230 -17.48 -4.19 -4.92
CA GLN A 230 -18.70 -4.99 -4.77
C GLN A 230 -18.96 -5.45 -3.34
N ASN A 231 -17.90 -5.70 -2.57
CA ASN A 231 -18.00 -6.29 -1.24
C ASN A 231 -17.53 -5.35 -0.14
N ASN A 232 -17.38 -4.06 -0.43
CA ASN A 232 -17.01 -3.06 0.56
C ASN A 232 -17.61 -1.69 0.23
N ARG A 233 -17.47 -0.78 1.19
CA ARG A 233 -17.72 0.66 1.04
C ARG A 233 -16.65 1.40 1.84
N PRO A 234 -16.13 2.54 1.37
CA PRO A 234 -15.15 3.34 2.12
C PRO A 234 -15.58 3.63 3.56
N SER A 235 -16.86 3.94 3.77
CA SER A 235 -17.42 4.19 5.10
C SER A 235 -17.41 2.98 6.04
N LEU A 236 -17.49 1.75 5.52
CA LEU A 236 -17.42 0.54 6.34
C LEU A 236 -15.98 0.25 6.74
N ALA A 237 -15.04 0.35 5.79
CA ALA A 237 -13.62 0.18 6.07
C ALA A 237 -13.15 1.20 7.11
N VAL A 238 -13.38 2.51 6.88
CA VAL A 238 -12.97 3.55 7.82
C VAL A 238 -13.63 3.39 9.18
N ARG A 239 -14.91 2.99 9.24
CA ARG A 239 -15.60 2.75 10.51
C ARG A 239 -14.97 1.61 11.31
N ALA A 240 -14.65 0.48 10.67
CA ALA A 240 -14.02 -0.65 11.34
C ALA A 240 -12.65 -0.25 11.91
N LEU A 241 -11.80 0.40 11.10
CA LEU A 241 -10.49 0.87 11.54
C LEU A 241 -10.59 1.93 12.64
N ALA A 242 -11.53 2.88 12.52
CA ALA A 242 -11.74 3.94 13.51
C ALA A 242 -12.15 3.39 14.87
N GLN A 243 -13.07 2.43 14.91
CA GLN A 243 -13.51 1.79 16.14
C GLN A 243 -12.37 1.09 16.89
N ALA A 244 -11.43 0.50 16.17
CA ALA A 244 -10.29 -0.21 16.77
C ALA A 244 -9.32 0.71 17.54
N VAL A 245 -9.25 2.00 17.15
CA VAL A 245 -8.32 2.98 17.75
C VAL A 245 -9.03 4.14 18.45
N GLY A 246 -10.35 4.06 18.64
CA GLY A 246 -11.13 5.09 19.32
C GLY A 246 -11.26 6.40 18.53
N ALA A 247 -11.15 6.35 17.21
CA ALA A 247 -11.37 7.52 16.34
C ALA A 247 -12.86 7.70 16.00
N GLU A 248 -13.27 8.93 15.78
CA GLU A 248 -14.63 9.32 15.46
C GLU A 248 -14.73 9.83 14.01
N LYS A 249 -15.94 9.78 13.49
CA LYS A 249 -16.30 10.31 12.15
C LYS A 249 -15.85 11.76 11.98
N ALA A 250 -15.07 12.04 10.93
CA ALA A 250 -14.57 13.38 10.63
C ALA A 250 -15.29 14.08 9.46
N ASN A 251 -16.03 13.34 8.60
CA ASN A 251 -16.81 13.92 7.50
C ASN A 251 -18.18 13.25 7.34
N ASP A 252 -19.10 13.88 6.57
CA ASP A 252 -20.49 13.41 6.42
C ASP A 252 -20.63 12.02 5.82
N THR A 253 -19.71 11.61 4.96
CA THR A 253 -19.72 10.33 4.27
C THR A 253 -19.07 9.19 5.08
N TYR A 254 -18.45 9.51 6.20
CA TYR A 254 -17.65 8.59 7.02
C TYR A 254 -16.54 7.91 6.21
N THR A 255 -15.94 8.64 5.28
CA THR A 255 -14.75 8.20 4.54
C THR A 255 -13.47 8.70 5.18
N GLU A 256 -13.61 9.48 6.27
CA GLU A 256 -12.55 9.95 7.14
C GLU A 256 -12.99 9.86 8.59
N ALA A 257 -12.05 9.52 9.46
CA ALA A 257 -12.18 9.52 10.92
C ALA A 257 -10.94 10.11 11.57
N ARG A 258 -11.07 10.57 12.82
CA ARG A 258 -9.96 11.17 13.55
C ARG A 258 -10.09 10.89 15.05
N THR A 259 -8.98 10.71 15.74
CA THR A 259 -8.96 10.61 17.20
C THR A 259 -9.33 11.96 17.84
N ALA A 260 -9.81 11.93 19.08
CA ALA A 260 -10.27 13.14 19.78
C ALA A 260 -9.15 14.19 19.99
N ASP A 261 -7.91 13.76 20.11
CA ASP A 261 -6.70 14.61 20.18
C ASP A 261 -6.28 15.16 18.80
N GLY A 262 -6.87 14.63 17.73
CA GLY A 262 -6.58 15.01 16.35
C GLY A 262 -5.26 14.48 15.79
N LEU A 263 -4.54 13.65 16.54
CA LEU A 263 -3.20 13.16 16.15
C LEU A 263 -3.25 12.06 15.09
N LEU A 264 -4.23 11.15 15.18
CA LEU A 264 -4.38 10.06 14.22
C LEU A 264 -5.60 10.30 13.31
N SER A 265 -5.36 10.29 12.02
CA SER A 265 -6.39 10.34 10.97
C SER A 265 -6.51 8.98 10.28
N ILE A 266 -7.73 8.59 9.91
CA ILE A 266 -8.02 7.40 9.13
C ILE A 266 -8.79 7.81 7.89
N CYS A 267 -8.36 7.36 6.72
CA CYS A 267 -9.06 7.61 5.47
C CYS A 267 -9.07 6.37 4.57
N ALA A 268 -9.91 6.40 3.55
CA ALA A 268 -9.97 5.33 2.55
C ALA A 268 -9.39 5.80 1.21
N SER A 269 -8.55 4.97 0.61
CA SER A 269 -8.17 5.11 -0.78
C SER A 269 -9.34 4.78 -1.72
N SER A 270 -9.18 5.08 -2.99
CA SER A 270 -10.22 4.88 -4.00
C SER A 270 -9.65 4.31 -5.30
N GLN A 271 -10.47 3.49 -5.97
CA GLN A 271 -10.17 3.05 -7.34
C GLN A 271 -10.17 4.22 -8.33
N HIS A 272 -10.94 5.29 -8.06
CA HIS A 272 -11.25 6.31 -9.04
C HIS A 272 -10.72 7.70 -8.71
N LYS A 273 -10.44 7.99 -7.45
CA LYS A 273 -9.91 9.27 -6.99
C LYS A 273 -8.53 9.08 -6.37
N PRO A 274 -7.55 9.85 -6.81
CA PRO A 274 -6.24 9.83 -6.16
C PRO A 274 -6.32 10.49 -4.77
N LEU A 275 -5.38 10.14 -3.90
CA LEU A 275 -5.26 10.61 -2.53
C LEU A 275 -3.80 11.00 -2.26
N ALA A 276 -3.58 12.18 -1.68
CA ALA A 276 -2.27 12.58 -1.17
C ALA A 276 -2.28 12.57 0.37
N VAL A 277 -1.21 12.05 0.97
CA VAL A 277 -0.97 12.00 2.41
C VAL A 277 0.42 12.61 2.66
N TRP A 278 0.43 13.64 3.50
CA TRP A 278 1.64 14.44 3.83
C TRP A 278 2.23 14.08 5.17
#